data_12bd591b596bea26c68980587c94f1bc
#
_entry.id   12bd591b596bea26c68980587c94f1bc
#
_cell.length_a   1.000
_cell.length_b   1.000
_cell.length_c   1.000
_cell.angle_alpha   90.00
_cell.angle_beta   90.00
_cell.angle_gamma   90.00
#
_symmetry.space_group_name_H-M   'P 1'
#
loop_
_entity.id
_entity.type
_entity.pdbx_description
1 polymer ?
#
loop_
_entity_poly.entity_id
_entity_poly.type
_entity_poly.pdbx_seq_one_letter_code
_entity_poly.pdbx_strand_id
1 'polypeptide(L)'
;MMEPAKAYRMIWEGIALRITWSPRWFESQSTGYAIAHLEVETEDRSPLPFTETGYRSHFLPREDVEHYGGPVDYVLAWLAHEADTLAWRQVIREQEKRRDEERQLSLF
;
A
#
# COMPACT_ATOMS: atom_id res chain seq x y z
N MET A 1 -24.44 11.08 -4.84
CA MET A 1 -23.21 11.89 -4.91
C MET A 1 -22.09 11.10 -4.26
N MET A 2 -20.99 10.90 -4.96
CA MET A 2 -19.84 10.20 -4.38
C MET A 2 -19.13 11.09 -3.37
N GLU A 3 -18.73 10.49 -2.24
CA GLU A 3 -17.86 11.20 -1.31
C GLU A 3 -16.50 11.42 -1.97
N PRO A 4 -15.87 12.59 -1.77
CA PRO A 4 -14.54 12.82 -2.32
C PRO A 4 -13.53 11.83 -1.72
N ALA A 5 -12.57 11.43 -2.53
CA ALA A 5 -11.49 10.58 -2.07
C ALA A 5 -10.66 11.31 -1.02
N LYS A 6 -10.19 10.57 -0.03
CA LYS A 6 -9.28 11.08 1.01
C LYS A 6 -7.90 10.51 0.79
N ALA A 7 -6.89 11.34 0.94
CA ALA A 7 -5.50 10.93 0.80
C ALA A 7 -4.79 10.98 2.15
N TYR A 8 -4.00 9.95 2.41
CA TYR A 8 -3.20 9.83 3.63
C TYR A 8 -1.75 9.58 3.23
N ARG A 9 -0.81 10.20 3.92
CA ARG A 9 0.61 9.87 3.76
C ARG A 9 1.08 9.10 4.97
N MET A 10 1.94 8.12 4.74
CA MET A 10 2.58 7.39 5.83
C MET A 10 3.97 6.92 5.40
N ILE A 11 4.78 6.56 6.38
CA ILE A 11 6.08 5.95 6.13
C ILE A 11 6.03 4.54 6.70
N TRP A 12 6.37 3.56 5.88
CA TRP A 12 6.46 2.17 6.27
C TRP A 12 7.87 1.65 5.97
N GLU A 13 8.59 1.27 7.00
CA GLU A 13 9.98 0.78 6.89
C GLU A 13 10.86 1.68 6.01
N GLY A 14 10.76 2.99 6.24
CA GLY A 14 11.53 3.98 5.50
C GLY A 14 10.98 4.34 4.12
N ILE A 15 9.88 3.72 3.69
CA ILE A 15 9.27 3.98 2.38
C ILE A 15 8.07 4.92 2.58
N ALA A 16 8.14 6.11 1.96
CA ALA A 16 7.04 7.05 1.98
C ALA A 16 5.97 6.62 0.97
N LEU A 17 4.73 6.56 1.40
CA LEU A 17 3.63 6.14 0.54
C LEU A 17 2.38 6.99 0.77
N ARG A 18 1.52 7.01 -0.24
CA ARG A 18 0.23 7.65 -0.20
C ARG A 18 -0.87 6.60 -0.35
N ILE A 19 -1.89 6.74 0.50
CA ILE A 19 -3.09 5.92 0.43
C ILE A 19 -4.22 6.82 -0.01
N THR A 20 -4.91 6.47 -1.09
CA THR A 20 -6.09 7.18 -1.56
C THR A 20 -7.31 6.30 -1.30
N TRP A 21 -8.26 6.83 -0.54
CA TRP A 21 -9.42 6.08 -0.05
C TRP A 21 -10.71 6.69 -0.60
N SER A 22 -11.47 5.86 -1.32
CA SER A 22 -12.78 6.22 -1.85
C SER A 22 -13.80 5.23 -1.28
N PRO A 23 -14.46 5.56 -0.15
CA PRO A 23 -15.29 4.59 0.58
C PRO A 23 -16.56 4.20 -0.14
N ARG A 24 -17.02 5.02 -1.09
CA ARG A 24 -18.24 4.76 -1.86
C ARG A 24 -17.98 4.86 -3.33
N TRP A 25 -17.05 4.06 -3.82
CA TRP A 25 -16.78 3.97 -5.25
C TRP A 25 -18.02 3.49 -6.02
N PHE A 26 -18.67 2.48 -5.49
CA PHE A 26 -19.94 1.97 -5.99
C PHE A 26 -20.82 1.59 -4.81
N GLU A 27 -22.08 1.98 -4.84
CA GLU A 27 -23.04 1.66 -3.80
C GLU A 27 -24.33 1.13 -4.42
N SER A 28 -24.79 -0.04 -3.97
CA SER A 28 -26.06 -0.60 -4.41
C SER A 28 -27.21 0.15 -3.73
N GLN A 29 -28.12 0.67 -4.53
CA GLN A 29 -29.30 1.39 -4.01
C GLN A 29 -30.29 0.47 -3.32
N SER A 30 -30.31 -0.81 -3.69
CA SER A 30 -31.28 -1.76 -3.13
C SER A 30 -30.84 -2.36 -1.81
N THR A 31 -29.52 -2.55 -1.58
CA THR A 31 -29.00 -3.21 -0.39
C THR A 31 -28.19 -2.29 0.52
N GLY A 32 -27.78 -1.11 0.03
CA GLY A 32 -26.85 -0.23 0.73
C GLY A 32 -25.42 -0.76 0.77
N TYR A 33 -25.15 -1.87 0.10
CA TYR A 33 -23.80 -2.46 0.05
C TYR A 33 -22.87 -1.55 -0.75
N ALA A 34 -21.74 -1.21 -0.16
CA ALA A 34 -20.77 -0.31 -0.78
C ALA A 34 -19.44 -1.02 -1.07
N ILE A 35 -18.98 -0.88 -2.32
CA ILE A 35 -17.63 -1.26 -2.73
C ILE A 35 -16.77 -0.02 -2.68
N ALA A 36 -15.68 -0.11 -1.95
CA ALA A 36 -14.70 0.95 -1.83
C ALA A 36 -13.53 0.74 -2.78
N HIS A 37 -12.79 1.79 -3.03
CA HIS A 37 -11.57 1.76 -3.83
C HIS A 37 -10.41 2.26 -2.99
N LEU A 38 -9.33 1.49 -2.97
CA LEU A 38 -8.13 1.78 -2.22
C LEU A 38 -6.95 1.79 -3.18
N GLU A 39 -6.21 2.89 -3.21
CA GLU A 39 -4.97 2.98 -3.97
C GLU A 39 -3.81 3.18 -3.01
N VAL A 40 -2.73 2.45 -3.22
CA VAL A 40 -1.49 2.60 -2.47
C VAL A 40 -0.38 2.89 -3.46
N GLU A 41 0.38 3.96 -3.24
CA GLU A 41 1.44 4.38 -4.14
C GLU A 41 2.64 4.86 -3.34
N THR A 42 3.83 4.34 -3.67
CA THR A 42 5.08 4.85 -3.10
C THR A 42 5.52 6.12 -3.82
N GLU A 43 6.14 7.06 -3.11
CA GLU A 43 6.58 8.32 -3.71
C GLU A 43 7.73 8.15 -4.70
N ASP A 44 8.61 7.17 -4.46
CA ASP A 44 9.80 6.93 -5.27
C ASP A 44 9.74 5.68 -6.12
N ARG A 45 8.55 5.10 -6.26
CA ARG A 45 8.28 3.84 -6.96
C ARG A 45 8.98 2.62 -6.34
N SER A 46 9.41 2.72 -5.09
CA SER A 46 9.93 1.56 -4.37
C SER A 46 8.88 0.45 -4.30
N PRO A 47 9.28 -0.82 -4.45
CA PRO A 47 8.34 -1.92 -4.30
C PRO A 47 7.84 -2.04 -2.87
N LEU A 48 6.63 -2.55 -2.73
CA LEU A 48 6.03 -2.93 -1.45
C LEU A 48 5.76 -4.44 -1.47
N PRO A 49 5.54 -5.06 -0.31
CA PRO A 49 5.29 -6.51 -0.28
C PRO A 49 4.17 -7.02 -1.18
N PHE A 50 3.18 -6.18 -1.50
CA PHE A 50 2.06 -6.55 -2.37
C PHE A 50 2.14 -5.95 -3.77
N THR A 51 3.19 -5.24 -4.12
CA THR A 51 3.37 -4.69 -5.47
C THR A 51 4.83 -4.44 -5.80
N GLU A 52 5.24 -4.86 -6.97
CA GLU A 52 6.61 -4.64 -7.46
C GLU A 52 6.80 -3.25 -8.05
N THR A 53 5.71 -2.63 -8.53
CA THR A 53 5.77 -1.34 -9.23
C THR A 53 5.67 -0.13 -8.29
N GLY A 54 5.38 -0.35 -7.01
CA GLY A 54 5.10 0.73 -6.07
C GLY A 54 3.68 1.28 -6.16
N TYR A 55 2.80 0.67 -6.97
CA TYR A 55 1.41 1.08 -7.11
C TYR A 55 0.50 -0.15 -7.02
N ARG A 56 -0.57 -0.02 -6.26
CA ARG A 56 -1.60 -1.05 -6.17
C ARG A 56 -2.98 -0.41 -6.07
N SER A 57 -3.87 -0.81 -6.98
CA SER A 57 -5.30 -0.46 -6.95
C SER A 57 -6.08 -1.67 -6.47
N HIS A 58 -7.01 -1.46 -5.55
CA HIS A 58 -7.76 -2.55 -4.94
C HIS A 58 -9.19 -2.15 -4.66
N PHE A 59 -10.14 -2.95 -5.16
CA PHE A 59 -11.56 -2.81 -4.87
C PHE A 59 -11.95 -3.83 -3.81
N LEU A 60 -12.67 -3.39 -2.79
CA LEU A 60 -13.07 -4.26 -1.69
C LEU A 60 -14.30 -3.71 -0.99
N PRO A 61 -15.03 -4.53 -0.23
CA PRO A 61 -16.14 -4.02 0.57
C PRO A 61 -15.66 -2.99 1.57
N ARG A 62 -16.37 -1.87 1.66
CA ARG A 62 -16.06 -0.81 2.62
C ARG A 62 -15.96 -1.33 4.05
N GLU A 63 -16.83 -2.25 4.41
CA GLU A 63 -16.88 -2.85 5.75
C GLU A 63 -15.59 -3.54 6.14
N ASP A 64 -14.90 -4.15 5.18
CA ASP A 64 -13.62 -4.83 5.45
C ASP A 64 -12.57 -3.85 5.94
N VAL A 65 -12.52 -2.67 5.34
CA VAL A 65 -11.59 -1.63 5.74
C VAL A 65 -11.98 -1.02 7.09
N GLU A 66 -13.26 -0.75 7.28
CA GLU A 66 -13.78 -0.19 8.54
C GLU A 66 -13.52 -1.12 9.71
N HIS A 67 -13.60 -2.43 9.48
CA HIS A 67 -13.31 -3.45 10.51
C HIS A 67 -11.89 -3.35 11.05
N TYR A 68 -10.94 -2.94 10.24
CA TYR A 68 -9.55 -2.74 10.65
C TYR A 68 -9.29 -1.37 11.30
N GLY A 69 -10.27 -0.48 11.31
CA GLY A 69 -10.11 0.87 11.86
C GLY A 69 -9.91 1.96 10.82
N GLY A 70 -9.98 1.62 9.54
CA GLY A 70 -9.85 2.57 8.45
C GLY A 70 -8.77 2.21 7.44
N PRO A 71 -8.56 3.07 6.42
CA PRO A 71 -7.65 2.73 5.32
C PRO A 71 -6.18 2.63 5.74
N VAL A 72 -5.71 3.47 6.65
CA VAL A 72 -4.30 3.40 7.09
C VAL A 72 -4.07 2.11 7.87
N ASP A 73 -4.94 1.78 8.82
CA ASP A 73 -4.81 0.55 9.61
C ASP A 73 -4.94 -0.70 8.75
N TYR A 74 -5.83 -0.65 7.76
CA TYR A 74 -5.99 -1.76 6.81
C TYR A 74 -4.70 -1.98 6.00
N VAL A 75 -4.12 -0.92 5.46
CA VAL A 75 -2.88 -1.01 4.67
C VAL A 75 -1.72 -1.49 5.54
N LEU A 76 -1.62 -1.01 6.79
CA LEU A 76 -0.59 -1.48 7.72
C LEU A 76 -0.71 -2.98 7.99
N ALA A 77 -1.93 -3.48 8.20
CA ALA A 77 -2.16 -4.91 8.41
C ALA A 77 -1.82 -5.73 7.16
N TRP A 78 -2.18 -5.21 5.98
CA TRP A 78 -1.87 -5.85 4.70
C TRP A 78 -0.37 -5.93 4.46
N LEU A 79 0.34 -4.81 4.69
CA LEU A 79 1.81 -4.76 4.58
C LEU A 79 2.47 -5.75 5.53
N ALA A 80 2.02 -5.81 6.78
CA ALA A 80 2.58 -6.73 7.76
C ALA A 80 2.40 -8.19 7.35
N HIS A 81 1.22 -8.53 6.84
CA HIS A 81 0.92 -9.87 6.38
C HIS A 81 1.80 -10.28 5.19
N GLU A 82 1.88 -9.42 4.18
CA GLU A 82 2.66 -9.71 2.97
C GLU A 82 4.17 -9.62 3.19
N ALA A 83 4.61 -8.81 4.15
CA ALA A 83 6.02 -8.69 4.48
C ALA A 83 6.58 -9.97 5.12
N ASP A 84 5.74 -10.79 5.72
CA ASP A 84 6.14 -12.07 6.29
C ASP A 84 6.18 -13.17 5.22
N THR A 85 6.88 -12.92 4.13
CA THR A 85 7.04 -13.86 3.02
C THR A 85 8.51 -13.96 2.61
N LEU A 86 8.89 -15.13 2.09
CA LEU A 86 10.23 -15.33 1.54
C LEU A 86 10.50 -14.40 0.35
N ALA A 87 9.49 -14.16 -0.47
CA ALA A 87 9.62 -13.29 -1.64
C ALA A 87 10.01 -11.87 -1.24
N TRP A 88 9.38 -11.32 -0.21
CA TRP A 88 9.71 -9.98 0.28
C TRP A 88 11.10 -9.93 0.90
N ARG A 89 11.48 -10.96 1.66
CA ARG A 89 12.81 -11.04 2.26
C ARG A 89 13.90 -11.05 1.19
N GLN A 90 13.66 -11.70 0.05
CA GLN A 90 14.59 -11.70 -1.08
C GLN A 90 14.70 -10.31 -1.70
N VAL A 91 13.59 -9.60 -1.86
CA VAL A 91 13.60 -8.22 -2.37
C VAL A 91 14.46 -7.32 -1.47
N ILE A 92 14.28 -7.42 -0.16
CA ILE A 92 15.06 -6.65 0.81
C ILE A 92 16.56 -6.95 0.68
N ARG A 93 16.94 -8.23 0.59
CA ARG A 93 18.33 -8.64 0.44
C ARG A 93 18.96 -8.06 -0.83
N GLU A 94 18.24 -8.10 -1.93
CA GLU A 94 18.74 -7.54 -3.19
C GLU A 94 18.94 -6.04 -3.11
N GLN A 95 18.04 -5.33 -2.46
CA GLN A 95 18.17 -3.89 -2.27
C GLN A 95 19.36 -3.54 -1.39
N GLU A 96 19.57 -4.27 -0.30
CA GLU A 96 20.72 -4.08 0.58
C GLU A 96 22.03 -4.34 -0.17
N LYS A 97 22.08 -5.39 -0.97
CA LYS A 97 23.24 -5.71 -1.80
C LYS A 97 23.57 -4.60 -2.78
N ARG A 98 22.55 -4.05 -3.45
CA ARG A 98 22.73 -2.91 -4.38
C ARG A 98 23.25 -1.68 -3.67
N ARG A 99 22.75 -1.36 -2.48
CA ARG A 99 23.24 -0.24 -1.69
C ARG A 99 24.70 -0.40 -1.32
N ASP A 100 25.10 -1.60 -0.93
CA ASP A 100 26.49 -1.90 -0.58
C ASP A 100 27.39 -1.76 -1.80
N GLU A 101 26.99 -2.25 -2.97
CA GLU A 101 27.73 -2.11 -4.21
C GLU A 101 27.86 -0.64 -4.62
N GLU A 102 26.78 0.13 -4.55
CA GLU A 102 26.82 1.58 -4.84
C GLU A 102 27.73 2.33 -3.88
N ARG A 103 27.70 1.97 -2.60
CA ARG A 103 28.56 2.58 -1.58
C ARG A 103 30.02 2.30 -1.87
N GLN A 104 30.37 1.09 -2.28
CA GLN A 104 31.72 0.74 -2.67
C GLN A 104 32.19 1.53 -3.89
N LEU A 105 31.33 1.69 -4.89
CA LEU A 105 31.64 2.48 -6.08
C LEU A 105 31.82 3.96 -5.78
N SER A 106 31.12 4.51 -4.80
CA SER A 106 31.20 5.91 -4.45
C SER A 106 32.47 6.29 -3.66
N LEU A 107 33.25 5.30 -3.22
CA LEU A 107 34.50 5.53 -2.52
C LEU A 107 35.67 5.82 -3.47
N PHE A 108 35.45 5.72 -4.75
CA PHE A 108 36.44 6.05 -5.77
C PHE A 108 36.05 7.34 -6.53
#